data_ebd6c16c602c45536c27d26ab5e9a869
#
_entry.id   ebd6c16c602c45536c27d26ab5e9a869
#
_cell.length_a   1.000
_cell.length_b   1.000
_cell.length_c   1.000
_cell.angle_alpha   90.00
_cell.angle_beta   90.00
_cell.angle_gamma   90.00
#
_symmetry.space_group_name_H-M   'P 1'
#
loop_
_entity.id
_entity.type
_entity.pdbx_description
1 polymer ?
#
loop_
_entity_poly.entity_id
_entity_poly.type
_entity_poly.pdbx_seq_one_letter_code
_entity_poly.pdbx_strand_id
1 'polypeptide(L)'
;DYPADRRELIILDDSPQSHQHIIDRLTNGTPGSFNIRYIHHPEKLPLGKKRNMLNELARGEYILCMDDDDYYSPDKISYSIAMMQKHRALISGSDQIPIWYSHINRIFKSRSFGPHNILNGTFCYHRNYLKKHRYDDDCNLGEEKSFTDNFSVNPLQLPGERTILCISHSHNTFDKDFILGASTPVNAALTDIVSDPLLRNAYLGLHNATHYQAIQHQAIDQIVLLNLDKRPDRFQQIREELTLLHIPPEKITRLAASENENGQRGRQQSHLQALHLAQQHGWQNYLLLEDDAVILKQEKHIQVLNALLASLAKIPWQVMILGGEISQGTMLKSLPGLVHARDCRKVCA
;
A
#
# COMPACT_ATOMS: atom_id res chain seq x y z
N ASP A 1 -3.31 26.79 4.55
CA ASP A 1 -3.14 28.09 3.89
C ASP A 1 -4.44 28.65 3.27
N TYR A 2 -5.51 27.85 3.16
CA TYR A 2 -6.79 28.28 2.60
C TYR A 2 -7.63 28.99 3.69
N PRO A 3 -8.32 30.13 3.39
CA PRO A 3 -9.06 30.90 4.38
C PRO A 3 -10.12 30.08 5.12
N ALA A 4 -10.18 30.20 6.44
CA ALA A 4 -11.06 29.40 7.29
C ALA A 4 -12.56 29.66 7.03
N ASP A 5 -12.91 30.89 6.71
CA ASP A 5 -14.28 31.33 6.39
C ASP A 5 -14.78 30.85 5.00
N ARG A 6 -13.87 30.34 4.18
CA ARG A 6 -14.15 29.84 2.82
C ARG A 6 -14.03 28.34 2.67
N ARG A 7 -13.89 27.60 3.77
CA ARG A 7 -13.80 26.15 3.78
C ARG A 7 -14.75 25.53 4.80
N GLU A 8 -15.22 24.34 4.52
CA GLU A 8 -15.91 23.47 5.45
C GLU A 8 -15.20 22.11 5.50
N LEU A 9 -15.28 21.44 6.61
CA LEU A 9 -14.84 20.06 6.77
C LEU A 9 -16.07 19.21 7.13
N ILE A 10 -16.34 18.17 6.34
CA ILE A 10 -17.44 17.24 6.60
C ILE A 10 -16.82 15.89 6.90
N ILE A 11 -17.16 15.37 8.06
CA ILE A 11 -16.69 14.07 8.55
C ILE A 11 -17.90 13.15 8.66
N LEU A 12 -17.87 12.02 7.97
CA LEU A 12 -18.84 10.94 8.11
C LEU A 12 -18.15 9.74 8.77
N ASP A 13 -18.55 9.50 10.01
CA ASP A 13 -18.02 8.43 10.86
C ASP A 13 -19.01 7.27 10.92
N ASP A 14 -18.65 6.10 10.40
CA ASP A 14 -19.45 4.87 10.44
C ASP A 14 -18.89 3.82 11.41
N SER A 15 -18.15 4.27 12.41
CA SER A 15 -17.67 3.41 13.49
C SER A 15 -18.81 3.05 14.47
N PRO A 16 -18.69 1.93 15.21
CA PRO A 16 -19.73 1.51 16.16
C PRO A 16 -20.04 2.54 17.25
N GLN A 17 -19.08 3.38 17.59
CA GLN A 17 -19.20 4.41 18.63
C GLN A 17 -18.86 5.78 18.06
N SER A 18 -19.66 6.78 18.44
CA SER A 18 -19.44 8.16 18.00
C SER A 18 -18.16 8.76 18.59
N HIS A 19 -17.40 9.44 17.76
CA HIS A 19 -16.21 10.20 18.14
C HIS A 19 -16.49 11.72 18.29
N GLN A 20 -17.75 12.13 18.44
CA GLN A 20 -18.16 13.53 18.62
C GLN A 20 -17.33 14.24 19.71
N HIS A 21 -17.05 13.55 20.81
CA HIS A 21 -16.25 14.09 21.91
C HIS A 21 -14.81 14.50 21.54
N ILE A 22 -14.24 13.92 20.47
CA ILE A 22 -12.93 14.30 19.93
C ILE A 22 -13.09 15.62 19.17
N ILE A 23 -14.13 15.72 18.34
CA ILE A 23 -14.44 16.92 17.58
C ILE A 23 -14.71 18.10 18.53
N ASP A 24 -15.50 17.88 19.59
CA ASP A 24 -15.79 18.90 20.58
C ASP A 24 -14.53 19.42 21.27
N ARG A 25 -13.59 18.53 21.62
CA ARG A 25 -12.30 18.93 22.20
C ARG A 25 -11.46 19.76 21.23
N LEU A 26 -11.43 19.40 19.96
CA LEU A 26 -10.66 20.10 18.95
C LEU A 26 -11.25 21.49 18.62
N THR A 27 -12.57 21.65 18.74
CA THR A 27 -13.28 22.90 18.39
C THR A 27 -13.40 23.86 19.58
N ASN A 28 -13.51 23.38 20.81
CA ASN A 28 -13.72 24.21 22.01
C ASN A 28 -12.49 25.03 22.47
N GLY A 29 -11.34 24.85 21.86
CA GLY A 29 -10.08 25.53 22.24
C GLY A 29 -9.57 26.59 21.27
N THR A 30 -10.19 26.77 20.11
CA THR A 30 -9.61 27.62 19.03
C THR A 30 -10.61 28.68 18.57
N PRO A 31 -10.41 29.98 18.89
CA PRO A 31 -11.18 31.08 18.31
C PRO A 31 -10.99 31.12 16.79
N GLY A 32 -12.09 31.09 16.01
CA GLY A 32 -12.05 31.05 14.54
C GLY A 32 -12.09 29.61 14.00
N SER A 33 -12.56 28.69 14.80
CA SER A 33 -12.65 27.27 14.49
C SER A 33 -13.36 26.96 13.18
N PHE A 34 -12.79 26.06 12.47
CA PHE A 34 -13.20 25.38 11.27
C PHE A 34 -14.74 25.16 11.24
N ASN A 35 -15.37 25.43 10.11
CA ASN A 35 -16.73 24.99 9.86
C ASN A 35 -16.75 23.45 9.73
N ILE A 36 -16.75 22.74 10.87
CA ILE A 36 -16.72 21.27 10.93
C ILE A 36 -18.16 20.77 11.08
N ARG A 37 -18.54 19.86 10.21
CA ARG A 37 -19.80 19.11 10.32
C ARG A 37 -19.44 17.63 10.49
N TYR A 38 -19.66 17.12 11.70
CA TYR A 38 -19.50 15.73 12.03
C TYR A 38 -20.85 15.02 11.99
N ILE A 39 -20.90 13.89 11.31
CA ILE A 39 -22.07 13.03 11.19
C ILE A 39 -21.66 11.61 11.60
N HIS A 40 -22.33 11.06 12.59
CA HIS A 40 -22.17 9.68 12.99
C HIS A 40 -23.26 8.81 12.39
N HIS A 41 -22.87 7.72 11.76
CA HIS A 41 -23.77 6.67 11.26
C HIS A 41 -23.44 5.38 12.02
N PRO A 42 -24.38 4.78 12.78
CA PRO A 42 -24.09 3.69 13.69
C PRO A 42 -23.81 2.36 12.97
N GLU A 43 -24.13 2.26 11.71
CA GLU A 43 -23.93 1.08 10.89
C GLU A 43 -22.83 1.32 9.86
N LYS A 44 -22.03 0.27 9.59
CA LYS A 44 -21.00 0.30 8.56
C LYS A 44 -21.63 0.49 7.19
N LEU A 45 -21.15 1.46 6.43
CA LEU A 45 -21.62 1.77 5.09
C LEU A 45 -20.60 1.34 4.02
N PRO A 46 -21.06 0.94 2.83
CA PRO A 46 -20.16 0.81 1.67
C PRO A 46 -19.44 2.12 1.37
N LEU A 47 -18.20 2.03 0.91
CA LEU A 47 -17.34 3.21 0.69
C LEU A 47 -17.96 4.18 -0.33
N GLY A 48 -18.47 3.68 -1.44
CA GLY A 48 -19.12 4.52 -2.45
C GLY A 48 -20.33 5.28 -1.92
N LYS A 49 -21.15 4.64 -1.07
CA LYS A 49 -22.29 5.29 -0.40
C LYS A 49 -21.84 6.41 0.52
N LYS A 50 -20.77 6.19 1.32
CA LYS A 50 -20.18 7.24 2.16
C LYS A 50 -19.73 8.46 1.34
N ARG A 51 -19.02 8.23 0.24
CA ARG A 51 -18.57 9.29 -0.68
C ARG A 51 -19.75 10.08 -1.26
N ASN A 52 -20.82 9.40 -1.67
CA ASN A 52 -22.03 10.06 -2.19
C ASN A 52 -22.73 10.91 -1.11
N MET A 53 -22.90 10.39 0.10
CA MET A 53 -23.47 11.15 1.22
C MET A 53 -22.63 12.40 1.54
N LEU A 54 -21.31 12.29 1.55
CA LEU A 54 -20.42 13.45 1.72
C LEU A 54 -20.59 14.48 0.61
N ASN A 55 -20.75 14.06 -0.64
CA ASN A 55 -21.00 14.91 -1.79
C ASN A 55 -22.33 15.67 -1.68
N GLU A 56 -23.38 15.00 -1.21
CA GLU A 56 -24.71 15.60 -1.00
C GLU A 56 -24.69 16.64 0.13
N LEU A 57 -23.89 16.42 1.14
CA LEU A 57 -23.74 17.31 2.29
C LEU A 57 -22.85 18.52 2.00
N ALA A 58 -21.92 18.40 1.07
CA ALA A 58 -20.98 19.47 0.73
C ALA A 58 -21.68 20.68 0.13
N ARG A 59 -21.28 21.89 0.53
CA ARG A 59 -21.80 23.19 0.06
C ARG A 59 -20.78 23.92 -0.81
N GLY A 60 -19.49 23.59 -0.69
CA GLY A 60 -18.40 24.21 -1.41
C GLY A 60 -18.53 24.08 -2.94
N GLU A 61 -17.94 24.98 -3.68
CA GLU A 61 -17.83 24.94 -5.14
C GLU A 61 -16.85 23.85 -5.58
N TYR A 62 -15.75 23.72 -4.84
CA TYR A 62 -14.75 22.67 -5.00
C TYR A 62 -14.85 21.68 -3.85
N ILE A 63 -14.75 20.39 -4.14
CA ILE A 63 -14.80 19.30 -3.18
C ILE A 63 -13.46 18.58 -3.27
N LEU A 64 -12.82 18.38 -2.11
CA LEU A 64 -11.60 17.65 -1.97
C LEU A 64 -11.83 16.40 -1.12
N CYS A 65 -11.38 15.24 -1.61
CA CYS A 65 -11.37 14.03 -0.82
C CYS A 65 -10.13 13.99 0.08
N MET A 66 -10.32 13.58 1.33
CA MET A 66 -9.26 13.35 2.29
C MET A 66 -9.62 12.10 3.10
N ASP A 67 -8.72 11.13 3.13
CA ASP A 67 -8.84 9.96 3.98
C ASP A 67 -8.26 10.30 5.37
N ASP A 68 -8.82 9.75 6.42
CA ASP A 68 -8.54 10.16 7.80
C ASP A 68 -7.23 9.60 8.35
N ASP A 69 -6.64 8.64 7.66
CA ASP A 69 -5.37 8.00 7.99
C ASP A 69 -4.16 8.52 7.19
N ASP A 70 -4.37 9.42 6.23
CA ASP A 70 -3.33 9.95 5.35
C ASP A 70 -2.88 11.38 5.74
N TYR A 71 -1.71 11.79 5.25
CA TYR A 71 -1.22 13.16 5.45
C TYR A 71 -1.43 14.03 4.21
N TYR A 72 -1.85 15.26 4.46
CA TYR A 72 -2.09 16.27 3.44
C TYR A 72 -1.29 17.53 3.75
N SER A 73 -0.55 18.03 2.76
CA SER A 73 0.22 19.26 2.93
C SER A 73 -0.71 20.46 3.19
N PRO A 74 -0.24 21.48 3.94
CA PRO A 74 -1.04 22.67 4.27
C PRO A 74 -1.57 23.42 3.05
N ASP A 75 -0.94 23.27 1.89
CA ASP A 75 -1.30 23.94 0.65
C ASP A 75 -2.10 23.07 -0.34
N LYS A 76 -2.50 21.84 0.05
CA LYS A 76 -3.28 20.96 -0.84
C LYS A 76 -4.51 21.67 -1.40
N ILE A 77 -5.27 22.38 -0.55
CA ILE A 77 -6.54 23.02 -0.98
C ILE A 77 -6.25 24.13 -1.97
N SER A 78 -5.42 25.10 -1.61
CA SER A 78 -5.10 26.25 -2.46
C SER A 78 -4.46 25.85 -3.78
N TYR A 79 -3.51 24.91 -3.72
CA TYR A 79 -2.83 24.39 -4.90
C TYR A 79 -3.78 23.69 -5.85
N SER A 80 -4.59 22.76 -5.37
CA SER A 80 -5.51 21.98 -6.20
C SER A 80 -6.54 22.89 -6.88
N ILE A 81 -7.13 23.82 -6.14
CA ILE A 81 -8.11 24.76 -6.68
C ILE A 81 -7.47 25.68 -7.73
N ALA A 82 -6.30 26.26 -7.43
CA ALA A 82 -5.58 27.12 -8.38
C ALA A 82 -5.26 26.39 -9.69
N MET A 83 -4.81 25.15 -9.62
CA MET A 83 -4.52 24.34 -10.81
C MET A 83 -5.80 24.01 -11.59
N MET A 84 -6.88 23.64 -10.91
CA MET A 84 -8.17 23.40 -11.57
C MET A 84 -8.70 24.63 -12.30
N GLN A 85 -8.63 25.81 -11.67
CA GLN A 85 -9.04 27.08 -12.28
C GLN A 85 -8.18 27.44 -13.48
N LYS A 86 -6.84 27.32 -13.34
CA LYS A 86 -5.89 27.60 -14.41
C LYS A 86 -6.13 26.77 -15.66
N HIS A 87 -6.44 25.48 -15.47
CA HIS A 87 -6.64 24.53 -16.56
C HIS A 87 -8.12 24.31 -16.93
N ARG A 88 -9.06 25.01 -16.26
CA ARG A 88 -10.51 24.85 -16.44
C ARG A 88 -10.97 23.40 -16.32
N ALA A 89 -10.32 22.64 -15.43
CA ALA A 89 -10.62 21.24 -15.22
C ALA A 89 -11.83 21.07 -14.28
N LEU A 90 -12.61 20.01 -14.49
CA LEU A 90 -13.74 19.67 -13.62
C LEU A 90 -13.34 18.67 -12.54
N ILE A 91 -12.28 17.90 -12.76
CA ILE A 91 -11.71 16.95 -11.80
C ILE A 91 -10.19 16.89 -11.94
N SER A 92 -9.50 16.75 -10.83
CA SER A 92 -8.04 16.54 -10.76
C SER A 92 -7.71 15.49 -9.70
N GLY A 93 -6.53 14.94 -9.78
CA GLY A 93 -5.97 14.00 -8.82
C GLY A 93 -4.58 13.57 -9.25
N SER A 94 -4.08 12.50 -8.66
CA SER A 94 -2.75 11.94 -8.96
C SER A 94 -2.86 10.45 -9.25
N ASP A 95 -2.17 10.00 -10.29
CA ASP A 95 -2.03 8.59 -10.66
C ASP A 95 -0.83 7.93 -9.99
N GLN A 96 0.07 8.73 -9.43
CA GLN A 96 1.30 8.30 -8.78
C GLN A 96 1.50 9.09 -7.49
N ILE A 97 1.64 8.39 -6.35
CA ILE A 97 1.68 9.03 -5.04
C ILE A 97 2.87 8.56 -4.20
N PRO A 98 3.40 9.40 -3.31
CA PRO A 98 4.28 8.97 -2.24
C PRO A 98 3.50 8.19 -1.18
N ILE A 99 4.09 7.10 -0.70
CA ILE A 99 3.55 6.24 0.36
C ILE A 99 4.63 6.06 1.41
N TRP A 100 4.31 6.40 2.65
CA TRP A 100 5.16 6.06 3.79
C TRP A 100 4.72 4.71 4.36
N TYR A 101 5.63 3.76 4.36
CA TYR A 101 5.40 2.42 4.91
C TYR A 101 5.84 2.38 6.36
N SER A 102 4.88 2.29 7.29
CA SER A 102 5.13 2.35 8.73
C SER A 102 6.07 1.24 9.21
N HIS A 103 5.95 0.04 8.65
CA HIS A 103 6.73 -1.13 9.08
C HIS A 103 8.24 -1.01 8.79
N ILE A 104 8.63 -0.28 7.75
CA ILE A 104 10.04 -0.06 7.38
C ILE A 104 10.49 1.39 7.56
N ASN A 105 9.59 2.28 8.00
CA ASN A 105 9.84 3.72 8.18
C ASN A 105 10.49 4.38 6.95
N ARG A 106 10.00 4.08 5.76
CA ARG A 106 10.53 4.59 4.48
C ARG A 106 9.42 5.05 3.57
N ILE A 107 9.76 6.01 2.70
CA ILE A 107 8.84 6.54 1.69
C ILE A 107 9.21 5.97 0.33
N PHE A 108 8.19 5.53 -0.39
CA PHE A 108 8.29 5.08 -1.78
C PHE A 108 7.27 5.83 -2.63
N LYS A 109 7.64 6.08 -3.86
CA LYS A 109 6.71 6.61 -4.86
C LYS A 109 6.12 5.44 -5.64
N SER A 110 4.80 5.33 -5.67
CA SER A 110 4.12 4.26 -6.43
C SER A 110 4.45 4.33 -7.92
N ARG A 111 4.27 3.24 -8.65
CA ARG A 111 4.25 3.31 -10.10
C ARG A 111 3.09 4.19 -10.57
N SER A 112 3.16 4.72 -11.78
CA SER A 112 2.01 5.34 -12.43
C SER A 112 0.94 4.29 -12.74
N PHE A 113 -0.31 4.61 -12.46
CA PHE A 113 -1.47 3.79 -12.83
C PHE A 113 -2.03 4.18 -14.21
N GLY A 114 -1.47 5.22 -14.83
CA GLY A 114 -1.82 5.67 -16.16
C GLY A 114 -2.59 7.00 -16.19
N PRO A 115 -2.63 7.68 -17.35
CA PRO A 115 -3.05 9.08 -17.45
C PRO A 115 -4.54 9.32 -17.13
N HIS A 116 -5.37 8.31 -17.19
CA HIS A 116 -6.80 8.40 -16.85
C HIS A 116 -7.11 7.92 -15.42
N ASN A 117 -6.10 7.40 -14.73
CA ASN A 117 -6.26 6.96 -13.34
C ASN A 117 -5.88 8.09 -12.40
N ILE A 118 -6.68 8.27 -11.37
CA ILE A 118 -6.41 9.14 -10.23
C ILE A 118 -6.93 8.42 -8.97
N LEU A 119 -6.23 8.59 -7.86
CA LEU A 119 -6.57 7.93 -6.60
C LEU A 119 -7.47 8.83 -5.75
N ASN A 120 -8.50 8.28 -5.13
CA ASN A 120 -9.58 9.04 -4.46
C ASN A 120 -9.05 10.02 -3.41
N GLY A 121 -8.15 9.64 -2.53
CA GLY A 121 -7.54 10.53 -1.53
C GLY A 121 -6.83 11.75 -2.13
N THR A 122 -6.60 11.77 -3.45
CA THR A 122 -6.00 12.91 -4.17
C THR A 122 -7.01 13.82 -4.85
N PHE A 123 -8.28 13.43 -4.92
CA PHE A 123 -9.29 14.12 -5.72
C PHE A 123 -9.53 15.55 -5.26
N CYS A 124 -9.66 16.43 -6.27
CA CYS A 124 -10.32 17.72 -6.19
C CYS A 124 -11.22 17.85 -7.41
N TYR A 125 -12.50 18.15 -7.20
CA TYR A 125 -13.44 18.33 -8.30
C TYR A 125 -14.39 19.48 -8.04
N HIS A 126 -14.79 20.13 -9.12
CA HIS A 126 -15.81 21.17 -9.11
C HIS A 126 -17.18 20.54 -8.96
N ARG A 127 -18.08 21.16 -8.19
CA ARG A 127 -19.46 20.66 -7.96
C ARG A 127 -20.22 20.29 -9.25
N ASN A 128 -19.96 20.97 -10.36
CA ASN A 128 -20.60 20.63 -11.63
C ASN A 128 -20.25 19.23 -12.14
N TYR A 129 -19.15 18.65 -11.70
CA TYR A 129 -18.77 17.27 -12.02
C TYR A 129 -19.82 16.28 -11.52
N LEU A 130 -20.38 16.52 -10.34
CA LEU A 130 -21.41 15.68 -9.71
C LEU A 130 -22.75 15.64 -10.47
N LYS A 131 -22.96 16.54 -11.45
CA LYS A 131 -24.18 16.50 -12.29
C LYS A 131 -24.24 15.27 -13.19
N LYS A 132 -23.07 14.65 -13.47
CA LYS A 132 -22.95 13.52 -14.40
C LYS A 132 -22.26 12.30 -13.78
N HIS A 133 -21.57 12.46 -12.64
CA HIS A 133 -20.74 11.43 -12.06
C HIS A 133 -21.15 11.18 -10.60
N ARG A 134 -21.25 9.89 -10.26
CA ARG A 134 -21.62 9.43 -8.93
C ARG A 134 -20.83 8.14 -8.63
N TYR A 135 -20.50 7.92 -7.37
CA TYR A 135 -19.95 6.63 -6.94
C TYR A 135 -21.04 5.55 -6.98
N ASP A 136 -20.64 4.29 -7.20
CA ASP A 136 -21.51 3.14 -7.01
C ASP A 136 -21.74 2.96 -5.51
N ASP A 137 -23.01 3.01 -5.07
CA ASP A 137 -23.38 2.93 -3.66
C ASP A 137 -22.99 1.61 -2.98
N ASP A 138 -22.86 0.53 -3.74
CA ASP A 138 -22.51 -0.80 -3.23
C ASP A 138 -21.00 -1.09 -3.25
N CYS A 139 -20.20 -0.15 -3.74
CA CYS A 139 -18.76 -0.31 -3.89
C CYS A 139 -18.04 -0.19 -2.54
N ASN A 140 -17.21 -1.20 -2.21
CA ASN A 140 -16.38 -1.21 -1.01
C ASN A 140 -14.87 -1.01 -1.28
N LEU A 141 -14.44 -1.08 -2.55
CA LEU A 141 -13.05 -0.94 -2.95
C LEU A 141 -12.97 -0.53 -4.44
N GLY A 142 -12.07 0.40 -4.77
CA GLY A 142 -11.87 0.84 -6.15
C GLY A 142 -13.02 1.71 -6.66
N GLU A 143 -13.58 2.53 -5.80
CA GLU A 143 -14.70 3.42 -6.05
C GLU A 143 -14.41 4.46 -7.14
N GLU A 144 -13.11 4.74 -7.40
CA GLU A 144 -12.67 5.63 -8.49
C GLU A 144 -13.23 5.19 -9.84
N LYS A 145 -13.33 3.88 -10.05
CA LYS A 145 -13.79 3.31 -11.32
C LYS A 145 -15.17 3.82 -11.73
N SER A 146 -16.13 3.80 -10.81
CA SER A 146 -17.49 4.28 -11.08
C SER A 146 -17.54 5.81 -11.21
N PHE A 147 -16.80 6.52 -10.36
CA PHE A 147 -16.78 7.98 -10.33
C PHE A 147 -16.09 8.61 -11.54
N THR A 148 -15.22 7.87 -12.22
CA THR A 148 -14.49 8.31 -13.43
C THR A 148 -14.99 7.62 -14.71
N ASP A 149 -16.20 7.09 -14.71
CA ASP A 149 -16.81 6.37 -15.84
C ASP A 149 -15.88 5.27 -16.41
N ASN A 150 -15.47 4.33 -15.57
CA ASN A 150 -14.50 3.27 -15.91
C ASN A 150 -13.16 3.83 -16.43
N PHE A 151 -12.65 4.89 -15.79
CA PHE A 151 -11.40 5.56 -16.16
C PHE A 151 -11.41 6.13 -17.61
N SER A 152 -12.58 6.51 -18.11
CA SER A 152 -12.73 7.17 -19.42
C SER A 152 -12.62 8.69 -19.33
N VAL A 153 -12.79 9.26 -18.14
CA VAL A 153 -12.59 10.70 -17.90
C VAL A 153 -11.11 11.06 -18.07
N ASN A 154 -10.84 12.25 -18.59
CA ASN A 154 -9.49 12.80 -18.68
C ASN A 154 -9.26 13.81 -17.53
N PRO A 155 -8.76 13.39 -16.36
CA PRO A 155 -8.56 14.26 -15.23
C PRO A 155 -7.30 15.11 -15.40
N LEU A 156 -7.27 16.28 -14.76
CA LEU A 156 -6.04 17.04 -14.60
C LEU A 156 -5.12 16.28 -13.64
N GLN A 157 -4.01 15.78 -14.16
CA GLN A 157 -2.99 15.11 -13.35
C GLN A 157 -2.20 16.14 -12.53
N LEU A 158 -2.13 15.93 -11.22
CA LEU A 158 -1.36 16.73 -10.28
C LEU A 158 -0.18 15.92 -9.73
N PRO A 159 0.96 16.55 -9.40
CA PRO A 159 2.06 15.87 -8.72
C PRO A 159 1.59 15.25 -7.40
N GLY A 160 1.87 13.94 -7.18
CA GLY A 160 1.39 13.22 -6.00
C GLY A 160 1.88 13.83 -4.69
N GLU A 161 3.10 14.34 -4.66
CA GLU A 161 3.73 14.99 -3.51
C GLU A 161 3.01 16.30 -3.08
N ARG A 162 2.16 16.86 -3.94
CA ARG A 162 1.34 18.04 -3.66
C ARG A 162 -0.09 17.69 -3.25
N THR A 163 -0.47 16.42 -3.34
CA THR A 163 -1.84 15.99 -3.12
C THR A 163 -2.00 15.11 -1.87
N ILE A 164 -1.03 14.25 -1.58
CA ILE A 164 -1.09 13.29 -0.47
C ILE A 164 0.30 12.78 -0.11
N LEU A 165 0.53 12.44 1.15
CA LEU A 165 1.44 11.39 1.57
C LEU A 165 0.58 10.26 2.14
N CYS A 166 0.46 9.19 1.40
CA CYS A 166 -0.33 8.04 1.84
C CYS A 166 0.40 7.30 2.95
N ILE A 167 -0.32 6.90 4.00
CA ILE A 167 0.24 6.20 5.16
C ILE A 167 -0.13 4.73 5.09
N SER A 168 0.87 3.87 4.95
CA SER A 168 0.68 2.42 4.98
C SER A 168 0.90 1.88 6.39
N HIS A 169 -0.13 1.27 6.97
CA HIS A 169 -0.09 0.65 8.29
C HIS A 169 -0.95 -0.61 8.35
N SER A 170 -0.80 -1.41 9.40
CA SER A 170 -1.45 -2.73 9.54
C SER A 170 -2.99 -2.71 9.55
N HIS A 171 -3.61 -1.55 9.82
CA HIS A 171 -5.08 -1.39 9.88
C HIS A 171 -5.70 -0.83 8.59
N ASN A 172 -4.90 -0.56 7.54
CA ASN A 172 -5.48 -0.13 6.27
C ASN A 172 -6.41 -1.20 5.69
N THR A 173 -7.51 -0.78 5.09
CA THR A 173 -8.46 -1.68 4.40
C THR A 173 -7.80 -2.38 3.22
N PHE A 174 -6.96 -1.65 2.47
CA PHE A 174 -6.17 -2.16 1.36
C PHE A 174 -4.71 -2.33 1.77
N ASP A 175 -4.14 -3.54 1.54
CA ASP A 175 -2.74 -3.81 1.80
C ASP A 175 -1.85 -3.12 0.76
N LYS A 176 -1.22 -2.03 1.15
CA LYS A 176 -0.37 -1.23 0.27
C LYS A 176 0.98 -1.89 -0.04
N ASP A 177 1.38 -2.92 0.72
CA ASP A 177 2.58 -3.72 0.45
C ASP A 177 2.51 -4.38 -0.93
N PHE A 178 1.29 -4.64 -1.42
CA PHE A 178 1.07 -5.15 -2.77
C PHE A 178 1.72 -4.31 -3.88
N ILE A 179 1.83 -3.00 -3.69
CA ILE A 179 2.43 -2.11 -4.70
C ILE A 179 3.89 -1.73 -4.40
N LEU A 180 4.41 -2.12 -3.24
CA LEU A 180 5.77 -1.75 -2.80
C LEU A 180 6.84 -2.26 -3.77
N GLY A 181 6.75 -3.50 -4.24
CA GLY A 181 7.72 -4.09 -5.17
C GLY A 181 7.83 -3.38 -6.53
N ALA A 182 6.76 -2.66 -6.94
CA ALA A 182 6.75 -1.85 -8.16
C ALA A 182 6.97 -0.35 -7.90
N SER A 183 7.29 0.02 -6.65
CA SER A 183 7.49 1.42 -6.23
C SER A 183 8.98 1.77 -6.20
N THR A 184 9.28 3.06 -6.31
CA THR A 184 10.67 3.56 -6.26
C THR A 184 10.95 4.24 -4.91
N PRO A 185 12.09 3.96 -4.25
CA PRO A 185 12.45 4.65 -3.01
C PRO A 185 12.55 6.16 -3.21
N VAL A 186 12.05 6.91 -2.22
CA VAL A 186 12.19 8.36 -2.13
C VAL A 186 13.23 8.67 -1.06
N ASN A 187 14.22 9.51 -1.41
CA ASN A 187 15.27 9.92 -0.47
C ASN A 187 14.78 11.09 0.40
N ALA A 188 13.77 10.82 1.22
CA ALA A 188 13.24 11.75 2.20
C ALA A 188 12.74 10.94 3.42
N ALA A 189 12.89 11.49 4.60
CA ALA A 189 12.32 10.94 5.82
C ALA A 189 10.91 11.52 6.06
N LEU A 190 10.11 10.85 6.89
CA LEU A 190 8.81 11.36 7.32
C LEU A 190 8.92 12.77 7.93
N THR A 191 10.01 13.03 8.66
CA THR A 191 10.33 14.32 9.30
C THR A 191 10.55 15.47 8.32
N ASP A 192 10.91 15.17 7.08
CA ASP A 192 11.14 16.19 6.04
C ASP A 192 9.82 16.65 5.41
N ILE A 193 8.78 15.83 5.51
CA ILE A 193 7.48 16.09 4.89
C ILE A 193 6.45 16.55 5.92
N VAL A 194 6.36 15.82 7.05
CA VAL A 194 5.38 16.12 8.10
C VAL A 194 5.98 17.09 9.10
N SER A 195 5.65 18.38 8.94
CA SER A 195 6.18 19.46 9.80
C SER A 195 5.54 19.50 11.19
N ASP A 196 4.26 19.09 11.31
CA ASP A 196 3.54 19.07 12.59
C ASP A 196 4.11 17.98 13.52
N PRO A 197 4.66 18.33 14.71
CA PRO A 197 5.28 17.36 15.60
C PRO A 197 4.29 16.34 16.18
N LEU A 198 3.03 16.74 16.44
CA LEU A 198 2.03 15.84 17.02
C LEU A 198 1.63 14.78 15.99
N LEU A 199 1.35 15.20 14.77
CA LEU A 199 1.00 14.31 13.66
C LEU A 199 2.17 13.37 13.32
N ARG A 200 3.38 13.92 13.24
CA ARG A 200 4.60 13.14 13.00
C ARG A 200 4.82 12.07 14.05
N ASN A 201 4.68 12.43 15.34
CA ASN A 201 4.82 11.47 16.43
C ASN A 201 3.74 10.40 16.42
N ALA A 202 2.50 10.75 16.02
CA ALA A 202 1.43 9.78 15.84
C ALA A 202 1.77 8.76 14.75
N TYR A 203 2.26 9.20 13.59
CA TYR A 203 2.69 8.29 12.52
C TYR A 203 3.91 7.45 12.93
N LEU A 204 4.93 8.03 13.55
CA LEU A 204 6.06 7.25 14.08
C LEU A 204 5.62 6.24 15.15
N GLY A 205 4.56 6.55 15.90
CA GLY A 205 3.90 5.61 16.80
C GLY A 205 3.38 4.36 16.09
N LEU A 206 2.88 4.49 14.86
CA LEU A 206 2.47 3.34 14.05
C LEU A 206 3.64 2.42 13.72
N HIS A 207 4.82 2.97 13.42
CA HIS A 207 6.03 2.18 13.21
C HIS A 207 6.43 1.42 14.47
N ASN A 208 6.46 2.07 15.62
CA ASN A 208 6.86 1.50 16.89
C ASN A 208 5.85 0.46 17.43
N ALA A 209 4.56 0.60 17.07
CA ALA A 209 3.49 -0.30 17.50
C ALA A 209 3.27 -1.49 16.55
N THR A 210 4.00 -1.55 15.44
CA THR A 210 3.81 -2.62 14.47
C THR A 210 4.37 -3.93 14.98
N HIS A 211 3.49 -4.87 15.30
CA HIS A 211 3.82 -6.25 15.64
C HIS A 211 3.27 -7.18 14.56
N TYR A 212 4.15 -7.92 13.92
CA TYR A 212 3.74 -8.89 12.91
C TYR A 212 3.75 -10.30 13.46
N GLN A 213 2.83 -11.12 12.95
CA GLN A 213 2.83 -12.55 13.24
C GLN A 213 4.11 -13.19 12.69
N ALA A 214 4.74 -14.03 13.50
CA ALA A 214 5.95 -14.74 13.11
C ALA A 214 5.69 -15.74 11.97
N ILE A 215 6.63 -15.80 11.01
CA ILE A 215 6.69 -16.91 10.07
C ILE A 215 7.23 -18.16 10.78
N GLN A 216 6.53 -19.28 10.67
CA GLN A 216 6.94 -20.56 11.20
C GLN A 216 7.98 -21.19 10.26
N HIS A 217 9.21 -20.72 10.35
CA HIS A 217 10.31 -21.04 9.44
C HIS A 217 10.98 -22.40 9.72
N GLN A 218 10.52 -23.18 10.71
CA GLN A 218 11.18 -24.43 11.15
C GLN A 218 11.23 -25.50 10.05
N ALA A 219 10.28 -25.46 9.12
CA ALA A 219 10.25 -26.35 7.96
C ALA A 219 11.24 -25.97 6.85
N ILE A 220 11.93 -24.83 6.98
CA ILE A 220 12.89 -24.32 6.00
C ILE A 220 14.28 -24.42 6.62
N ASP A 221 15.21 -25.10 5.94
CA ASP A 221 16.59 -25.24 6.44
C ASP A 221 17.33 -23.92 6.36
N GLN A 222 17.19 -23.19 5.24
CA GLN A 222 17.83 -21.89 5.03
C GLN A 222 17.02 -20.99 4.09
N ILE A 223 17.18 -19.69 4.26
CA ILE A 223 16.68 -18.66 3.33
C ILE A 223 17.88 -18.10 2.58
N VAL A 224 17.89 -18.24 1.26
CA VAL A 224 18.94 -17.71 0.39
C VAL A 224 18.43 -16.42 -0.26
N LEU A 225 19.09 -15.30 0.01
CA LEU A 225 18.78 -14.00 -0.60
C LEU A 225 19.73 -13.74 -1.77
N LEU A 226 19.19 -13.68 -2.97
CA LEU A 226 19.90 -13.23 -4.16
C LEU A 226 19.95 -11.71 -4.17
N ASN A 227 21.15 -11.14 -4.18
CA ASN A 227 21.32 -9.70 -4.21
C ASN A 227 22.56 -9.30 -4.99
N LEU A 228 22.44 -8.30 -5.87
CA LEU A 228 23.54 -7.71 -6.59
C LEU A 228 24.44 -6.91 -5.65
N ASP A 229 25.76 -7.04 -5.77
CA ASP A 229 26.73 -6.34 -4.90
C ASP A 229 26.59 -4.82 -4.95
N LYS A 230 26.14 -4.28 -6.08
CA LYS A 230 25.85 -2.84 -6.26
C LYS A 230 24.54 -2.37 -5.61
N ARG A 231 23.73 -3.27 -4.99
CA ARG A 231 22.46 -2.95 -4.34
C ARG A 231 22.41 -3.38 -2.87
N PRO A 232 23.36 -2.88 -2.04
CA PRO A 232 23.35 -3.16 -0.60
C PRO A 232 22.11 -2.60 0.11
N ASP A 233 21.51 -1.53 -0.45
CA ASP A 233 20.26 -0.94 0.00
C ASP A 233 19.10 -1.95 0.00
N ARG A 234 18.93 -2.73 -1.07
CA ARG A 234 17.89 -3.75 -1.18
C ARG A 234 18.13 -4.92 -0.25
N PHE A 235 19.38 -5.34 -0.11
CA PHE A 235 19.72 -6.39 0.85
C PHE A 235 19.35 -6.01 2.27
N GLN A 236 19.66 -4.79 2.68
CA GLN A 236 19.29 -4.30 4.00
C GLN A 236 17.77 -4.23 4.18
N GLN A 237 17.03 -3.76 3.17
CA GLN A 237 15.57 -3.68 3.20
C GLN A 237 14.92 -5.04 3.43
N ILE A 238 15.26 -6.05 2.62
CA ILE A 238 14.64 -7.39 2.77
C ILE A 238 15.03 -8.06 4.10
N ARG A 239 16.24 -7.82 4.61
CA ARG A 239 16.65 -8.29 5.94
C ARG A 239 15.78 -7.69 7.05
N GLU A 240 15.51 -6.39 6.99
CA GLU A 240 14.64 -5.71 7.95
C GLU A 240 13.23 -6.30 7.90
N GLU A 241 12.69 -6.55 6.71
CA GLU A 241 11.39 -7.20 6.56
C GLU A 241 11.34 -8.60 7.17
N LEU A 242 12.36 -9.42 6.93
CA LEU A 242 12.45 -10.76 7.50
C LEU A 242 12.60 -10.73 9.02
N THR A 243 13.34 -9.76 9.55
CA THR A 243 13.48 -9.56 11.00
C THR A 243 12.15 -9.22 11.66
N LEU A 244 11.34 -8.35 11.03
CA LEU A 244 9.98 -8.03 11.50
C LEU A 244 9.06 -9.26 11.55
N LEU A 245 9.31 -10.25 10.70
CA LEU A 245 8.58 -11.51 10.65
C LEU A 245 9.23 -12.62 11.51
N HIS A 246 10.12 -12.23 12.41
CA HIS A 246 10.82 -13.08 13.37
C HIS A 246 11.69 -14.17 12.73
N ILE A 247 12.22 -13.93 11.54
CA ILE A 247 13.24 -14.80 10.94
C ILE A 247 14.60 -14.46 11.56
N PRO A 248 15.27 -15.43 12.21
CA PRO A 248 16.55 -15.17 12.85
C PRO A 248 17.66 -14.99 11.81
N PRO A 249 18.65 -14.11 12.06
CA PRO A 249 19.69 -13.77 11.08
C PRO A 249 20.50 -14.98 10.57
N GLU A 250 20.71 -15.98 11.41
CA GLU A 250 21.42 -17.21 11.06
C GLU A 250 20.70 -18.08 10.02
N LYS A 251 19.38 -17.87 9.86
CA LYS A 251 18.58 -18.51 8.80
C LYS A 251 18.71 -17.81 7.45
N ILE A 252 19.45 -16.71 7.36
CA ILE A 252 19.54 -15.90 6.14
C ILE A 252 20.97 -15.97 5.60
N THR A 253 21.12 -16.50 4.39
CA THR A 253 22.38 -16.52 3.64
C THR A 253 22.26 -15.60 2.44
N ARG A 254 23.12 -14.58 2.36
CA ARG A 254 23.26 -13.77 1.16
C ARG A 254 24.06 -14.51 0.09
N LEU A 255 23.55 -14.55 -1.12
CA LEU A 255 24.25 -15.02 -2.30
C LEU A 255 24.38 -13.87 -3.31
N ALA A 256 25.61 -13.53 -3.69
CA ALA A 256 25.85 -12.53 -4.71
C ALA A 256 25.24 -12.97 -6.04
N ALA A 257 24.30 -12.17 -6.56
CA ALA A 257 23.64 -12.48 -7.81
C ALA A 257 24.60 -12.26 -9.00
N SER A 258 24.56 -13.17 -9.97
CA SER A 258 25.39 -13.09 -11.16
C SER A 258 24.93 -11.96 -12.09
N GLU A 259 25.81 -11.03 -12.39
CA GLU A 259 25.58 -10.01 -13.41
C GLU A 259 25.80 -10.60 -14.82
N ASN A 260 24.86 -10.33 -15.73
CA ASN A 260 24.98 -10.70 -17.14
C ASN A 260 24.23 -9.66 -17.98
N GLU A 261 24.76 -9.32 -19.13
CA GLU A 261 24.08 -8.42 -20.09
C GLU A 261 22.66 -8.92 -20.42
N ASN A 262 22.52 -10.24 -20.52
CA ASN A 262 21.22 -10.88 -20.55
C ASN A 262 20.77 -11.19 -19.12
N GLY A 263 19.91 -10.34 -18.53
CA GLY A 263 19.42 -10.47 -17.18
C GLY A 263 18.81 -11.86 -16.86
N GLN A 264 18.16 -12.50 -17.84
CA GLN A 264 17.61 -13.85 -17.68
C GLN A 264 18.70 -14.90 -17.47
N ARG A 265 19.84 -14.79 -18.18
CA ARG A 265 21.00 -15.69 -17.98
C ARG A 265 21.64 -15.47 -16.61
N GLY A 266 21.79 -14.21 -16.18
CA GLY A 266 22.30 -13.88 -14.85
C GLY A 266 21.44 -14.51 -13.74
N ARG A 267 20.12 -14.39 -13.86
CA ARG A 267 19.16 -15.02 -12.93
C ARG A 267 19.33 -16.55 -12.90
N GLN A 268 19.36 -17.20 -14.07
CA GLN A 268 19.59 -18.67 -14.15
C GLN A 268 20.88 -19.10 -13.48
N GLN A 269 21.98 -18.38 -13.68
CA GLN A 269 23.27 -18.66 -13.02
C GLN A 269 23.16 -18.53 -11.51
N SER A 270 22.51 -17.48 -11.01
CA SER A 270 22.30 -17.25 -9.57
C SER A 270 21.47 -18.38 -8.93
N HIS A 271 20.43 -18.86 -9.60
CA HIS A 271 19.63 -19.99 -9.13
C HIS A 271 20.45 -21.31 -9.09
N LEU A 272 21.31 -21.56 -10.10
CA LEU A 272 22.21 -22.71 -10.08
C LEU A 272 23.24 -22.63 -8.95
N GLN A 273 23.78 -21.45 -8.68
CA GLN A 273 24.69 -21.23 -7.55
C GLN A 273 24.00 -21.49 -6.21
N ALA A 274 22.71 -21.09 -6.05
CA ALA A 274 21.94 -21.38 -4.85
C ALA A 274 21.73 -22.89 -4.65
N LEU A 275 21.46 -23.66 -5.72
CA LEU A 275 21.38 -25.11 -5.67
C LEU A 275 22.70 -25.74 -5.25
N HIS A 276 23.83 -25.32 -5.81
CA HIS A 276 25.15 -25.81 -5.43
C HIS A 276 25.47 -25.50 -3.97
N LEU A 277 25.11 -24.29 -3.50
CA LEU A 277 25.30 -23.91 -2.11
C LEU A 277 24.50 -24.81 -1.17
N ALA A 278 23.24 -25.09 -1.51
CA ALA A 278 22.38 -25.99 -0.75
C ALA A 278 22.99 -27.43 -0.67
N GLN A 279 23.51 -27.94 -1.79
CA GLN A 279 24.19 -29.22 -1.83
C GLN A 279 25.46 -29.27 -0.94
N GLN A 280 26.28 -28.22 -0.99
CA GLN A 280 27.50 -28.11 -0.16
C GLN A 280 27.20 -28.09 1.33
N HIS A 281 26.09 -27.45 1.74
CA HIS A 281 25.67 -27.38 3.14
C HIS A 281 24.76 -28.53 3.59
N GLY A 282 24.36 -29.43 2.68
CA GLY A 282 23.47 -30.54 2.98
C GLY A 282 22.04 -30.15 3.33
N TRP A 283 21.58 -28.95 2.93
CA TRP A 283 20.20 -28.52 3.17
C TRP A 283 19.22 -29.40 2.39
N GLN A 284 18.18 -29.87 3.06
CA GLN A 284 17.15 -30.68 2.43
C GLN A 284 16.19 -29.80 1.61
N ASN A 285 16.03 -28.55 2.05
CA ASN A 285 15.26 -27.52 1.36
C ASN A 285 15.80 -26.12 1.68
N TYR A 286 15.40 -25.15 0.88
CA TYR A 286 15.67 -23.75 1.15
C TYR A 286 14.61 -22.88 0.47
N LEU A 287 14.37 -21.70 1.04
CA LEU A 287 13.58 -20.65 0.41
C LEU A 287 14.51 -19.69 -0.34
N LEU A 288 14.29 -19.52 -1.64
CA LEU A 288 15.04 -18.57 -2.45
C LEU A 288 14.21 -17.30 -2.61
N LEU A 289 14.79 -16.16 -2.26
CA LEU A 289 14.19 -14.83 -2.44
C LEU A 289 15.13 -13.96 -3.26
N GLU A 290 14.59 -13.18 -4.19
CA GLU A 290 15.30 -12.08 -4.83
C GLU A 290 15.21 -10.82 -3.94
N ASP A 291 16.12 -9.87 -4.08
CA ASP A 291 16.24 -8.70 -3.19
C ASP A 291 15.12 -7.66 -3.38
N ASP A 292 14.23 -7.86 -4.34
CA ASP A 292 13.01 -7.10 -4.56
C ASP A 292 11.73 -7.86 -4.18
N ALA A 293 11.86 -9.03 -3.55
CA ALA A 293 10.73 -9.79 -3.03
C ALA A 293 9.97 -8.96 -1.97
N VAL A 294 8.65 -9.00 -2.03
CA VAL A 294 7.75 -8.33 -1.09
C VAL A 294 6.92 -9.38 -0.37
N ILE A 295 6.97 -9.35 0.96
CA ILE A 295 6.20 -10.27 1.80
C ILE A 295 4.96 -9.53 2.31
N LEU A 296 3.78 -10.06 2.01
CA LEU A 296 2.52 -9.52 2.53
C LEU A 296 2.41 -9.84 4.02
N LYS A 297 2.42 -8.80 4.87
CA LYS A 297 2.58 -8.92 6.32
C LYS A 297 1.26 -8.94 7.11
N GLN A 298 0.12 -8.74 6.45
CA GLN A 298 -1.17 -8.86 7.13
C GLN A 298 -1.34 -10.26 7.73
N GLU A 299 -1.93 -10.33 8.93
CA GLU A 299 -2.08 -11.56 9.70
C GLU A 299 -2.66 -12.72 8.87
N LYS A 300 -3.69 -12.46 8.08
CA LYS A 300 -4.31 -13.48 7.20
C LYS A 300 -3.33 -14.11 6.20
N HIS A 301 -2.39 -13.32 5.66
CA HIS A 301 -1.41 -13.82 4.70
C HIS A 301 -0.33 -14.65 5.39
N ILE A 302 0.13 -14.22 6.58
CA ILE A 302 1.09 -14.98 7.38
C ILE A 302 0.48 -16.28 7.89
N GLN A 303 -0.80 -16.28 8.27
CA GLN A 303 -1.50 -17.51 8.65
C GLN A 303 -1.57 -18.52 7.50
N VAL A 304 -1.89 -18.06 6.28
CA VAL A 304 -1.89 -18.93 5.08
C VAL A 304 -0.50 -19.47 4.79
N LEU A 305 0.53 -18.62 4.85
CA LEU A 305 1.92 -19.05 4.65
C LEU A 305 2.35 -20.08 5.70
N ASN A 306 2.05 -19.85 6.98
CA ASN A 306 2.37 -20.78 8.06
C ASN A 306 1.65 -22.13 7.91
N ALA A 307 0.37 -22.12 7.51
CA ALA A 307 -0.38 -23.34 7.22
C ALA A 307 0.23 -24.11 6.03
N LEU A 308 0.69 -23.38 5.01
CA LEU A 308 1.40 -23.95 3.87
C LEU A 308 2.71 -24.62 4.33
N LEU A 309 3.57 -23.89 5.04
CA LEU A 309 4.86 -24.40 5.53
C LEU A 309 4.68 -25.65 6.39
N ALA A 310 3.68 -25.67 7.28
CA ALA A 310 3.33 -26.84 8.07
C ALA A 310 2.90 -28.06 7.23
N SER A 311 2.35 -27.81 6.05
CA SER A 311 1.89 -28.86 5.14
C SER A 311 3.02 -29.44 4.28
N LEU A 312 4.09 -28.68 4.04
CA LEU A 312 5.22 -29.13 3.21
C LEU A 312 5.92 -30.37 3.76
N ALA A 313 5.97 -30.52 5.07
CA ALA A 313 6.54 -31.70 5.72
C ALA A 313 5.73 -32.99 5.48
N LYS A 314 4.48 -32.86 4.97
CA LYS A 314 3.52 -33.98 4.83
C LYS A 314 3.34 -34.45 3.38
N ILE A 315 3.90 -33.76 2.41
CA ILE A 315 3.75 -34.07 0.99
C ILE A 315 5.11 -34.14 0.30
N PRO A 316 5.29 -35.01 -0.69
CA PRO A 316 6.49 -34.99 -1.53
C PRO A 316 6.42 -33.78 -2.49
N TRP A 317 7.46 -32.96 -2.52
CA TRP A 317 7.59 -31.83 -3.42
C TRP A 317 9.05 -31.66 -3.84
N GLN A 318 9.28 -31.05 -4.98
CA GLN A 318 10.62 -30.71 -5.48
C GLN A 318 10.82 -29.21 -5.56
N VAL A 319 9.85 -28.51 -6.10
CA VAL A 319 9.85 -27.05 -6.22
C VAL A 319 8.48 -26.52 -5.86
N MET A 320 8.44 -25.49 -5.03
CA MET A 320 7.25 -24.73 -4.70
C MET A 320 7.48 -23.26 -5.05
N ILE A 321 6.49 -22.66 -5.71
CA ILE A 321 6.51 -21.25 -6.09
C ILE A 321 5.48 -20.56 -5.24
N LEU A 322 5.90 -19.58 -4.41
CA LEU A 322 5.04 -18.82 -3.52
C LEU A 322 4.33 -17.65 -4.20
N GLY A 323 4.88 -17.17 -5.33
CA GLY A 323 4.28 -16.10 -6.13
C GLY A 323 4.53 -16.34 -7.62
N GLY A 324 3.52 -16.09 -8.47
CA GLY A 324 3.65 -16.24 -9.91
C GLY A 324 2.29 -16.26 -10.62
N GLU A 325 2.29 -16.02 -11.92
CA GLU A 325 1.11 -16.18 -12.76
C GLU A 325 1.03 -17.62 -13.29
N ILE A 326 0.00 -18.35 -12.89
CA ILE A 326 -0.24 -19.71 -13.35
C ILE A 326 -1.17 -19.64 -14.55
N SER A 327 -0.68 -20.06 -15.73
CA SER A 327 -1.50 -20.12 -16.95
C SER A 327 -2.26 -21.46 -17.07
N GLN A 328 -1.68 -22.56 -16.57
CA GLN A 328 -2.32 -23.87 -16.52
C GLN A 328 -1.97 -24.59 -15.24
N GLY A 329 -2.98 -25.13 -14.54
CA GLY A 329 -2.76 -25.87 -13.30
C GLY A 329 -4.01 -26.59 -12.82
N THR A 330 -3.84 -27.46 -11.84
CA THR A 330 -4.92 -28.23 -11.19
C THR A 330 -4.87 -27.99 -9.68
N MET A 331 -5.98 -27.58 -9.10
CA MET A 331 -6.10 -27.43 -7.64
C MET A 331 -5.86 -28.77 -6.93
N LEU A 332 -5.05 -28.75 -5.88
CA LEU A 332 -4.83 -29.93 -5.04
C LEU A 332 -6.00 -30.09 -4.07
N LYS A 333 -6.76 -31.20 -4.21
CA LYS A 333 -7.91 -31.48 -3.32
C LYS A 333 -7.52 -31.62 -1.85
N SER A 334 -6.33 -32.15 -1.58
CA SER A 334 -5.81 -32.40 -0.23
C SER A 334 -5.26 -31.15 0.47
N LEU A 335 -4.96 -30.09 -0.28
CA LEU A 335 -4.37 -28.85 0.22
C LEU A 335 -5.00 -27.66 -0.49
N PRO A 336 -6.14 -27.16 0.03
CA PRO A 336 -6.81 -25.99 -0.53
C PRO A 336 -5.85 -24.79 -0.60
N GLY A 337 -5.84 -24.12 -1.76
CA GLY A 337 -4.94 -23.00 -2.01
C GLY A 337 -3.64 -23.36 -2.75
N LEU A 338 -3.32 -24.65 -2.89
CA LEU A 338 -2.21 -25.10 -3.73
C LEU A 338 -2.67 -25.56 -5.11
N VAL A 339 -1.88 -25.18 -6.11
CA VAL A 339 -2.09 -25.57 -7.51
C VAL A 339 -0.88 -26.36 -7.99
N HIS A 340 -1.11 -27.54 -8.55
CA HIS A 340 -0.10 -28.22 -9.35
C HIS A 340 0.01 -27.50 -10.69
N ALA A 341 0.97 -26.61 -10.84
CA ALA A 341 1.19 -25.82 -12.06
C ALA A 341 1.79 -26.69 -13.16
N ARG A 342 1.23 -26.59 -14.37
CA ARG A 342 1.79 -27.18 -15.60
C ARG A 342 2.52 -26.14 -16.43
N ASP A 343 2.08 -24.90 -16.37
CA ASP A 343 2.72 -23.76 -17.01
C ASP A 343 2.62 -22.54 -16.08
N CYS A 344 3.75 -21.91 -15.84
CA CYS A 344 3.88 -20.77 -14.94
C CYS A 344 4.65 -19.66 -15.65
N ARG A 345 4.05 -18.47 -15.70
CA ARG A 345 4.68 -17.27 -16.25
C ARG A 345 4.95 -16.27 -15.13
N LYS A 346 6.02 -15.50 -15.26
CA LYS A 346 6.42 -14.49 -14.28
C LYS A 346 6.43 -15.06 -12.86
N VAL A 347 7.37 -15.92 -12.59
CA VAL A 347 7.65 -16.37 -11.23
C VAL A 347 8.25 -15.17 -10.51
N CYS A 348 7.48 -14.60 -9.57
CA CYS A 348 8.02 -13.69 -8.57
C CYS A 348 8.44 -14.56 -7.38
N ALA A 349 9.72 -14.68 -7.17
CA ALA A 349 10.25 -15.27 -5.97
C ALA A 349 10.40 -14.18 -4.91
#